data_b35671652d47e0f6f3cdc8e68c02f5ea
#
_entry.id   b35671652d47e0f6f3cdc8e68c02f5ea
#
_cell.length_a   1.000
_cell.length_b   1.000
_cell.length_c   1.000
_cell.angle_alpha   90.00
_cell.angle_beta   90.00
_cell.angle_gamma   90.00
#
_symmetry.space_group_name_H-M   'P 1'
#
loop_
_entity.id
_entity.type
_entity.pdbx_description
1 polymer ?
#
loop_
_entity_poly.entity_id
_entity_poly.type
_entity_poly.pdbx_seq_one_letter_code
_entity_poly.pdbx_strand_id
1 'polypeptide(L)'
;MSYFSEYKDLIEEGDLALVWISRDNIKPITIDAKETFNTRYGSFPHTQMIGKPYGSQIAIRTKGSNKFAFIHVLQPTPELWTTSLPHRTQIVYTPDSSYIMQRMNCGPTTRVIEAGTGSGSFSHAFARSVSHLFSYEFHEVRYQQALKEFEHHGLINRDKTVTLTQRDVCANGFAIRPDDITSHKFGEIEEQLSINANAIFLDLPAPWDAIPHLEGVISKDEKVSLCCFSPCIEQVDKTIEAMEKEGWTEIQMVGIQGKQYESRRQMIRTLDDAIERLRDVKKRKSDGMERRKRLCDSVLNDDETKATDEKRPQTEKTRFNPFGKGSRVKEGDINYKWKEVTKVESEVKSHTSYLTFASKIINKDRNERTVKTLLEELEKK
;
A
#
# COMPACT_ATOMS: atom_id res chain seq x y z
N MET A 1 -2.04 19.86 -10.93
CA MET A 1 -1.43 18.53 -11.01
C MET A 1 -1.68 17.79 -9.72
N SER A 2 -1.71 16.47 -9.77
CA SER A 2 -2.02 15.61 -8.61
C SER A 2 -0.83 15.50 -7.67
N TYR A 3 -1.10 15.36 -6.37
CA TYR A 3 -0.07 15.05 -5.36
C TYR A 3 0.68 13.74 -5.63
N PHE A 4 0.14 12.86 -6.47
CA PHE A 4 0.70 11.55 -6.80
C PHE A 4 1.52 11.53 -8.09
N SER A 5 1.39 12.54 -8.94
CA SER A 5 2.09 12.66 -10.23
C SER A 5 3.19 13.72 -10.22
N GLU A 6 3.12 14.72 -9.35
CA GLU A 6 4.14 15.77 -9.23
C GLU A 6 5.06 15.54 -8.05
N TYR A 7 6.36 15.75 -8.30
CA TYR A 7 7.34 15.85 -7.23
C TYR A 7 7.37 17.28 -6.66
N LYS A 8 7.32 17.38 -5.33
CA LYS A 8 7.36 18.64 -4.60
C LYS A 8 8.48 18.61 -3.55
N ASP A 9 9.35 19.60 -3.58
CA ASP A 9 10.50 19.65 -2.68
C ASP A 9 10.10 19.95 -1.24
N LEU A 10 9.25 20.96 -1.06
CA LEU A 10 8.89 21.49 0.25
C LEU A 10 7.42 21.21 0.58
N ILE A 11 7.15 20.99 1.85
CA ILE A 11 5.81 20.81 2.40
C ILE A 11 5.17 22.19 2.55
N GLU A 12 3.99 22.38 1.98
CA GLU A 12 3.20 23.61 2.08
C GLU A 12 1.87 23.38 2.76
N GLU A 13 1.24 24.47 3.18
CA GLU A 13 -0.11 24.43 3.73
C GLU A 13 -1.12 23.96 2.68
N GLY A 14 -2.03 23.07 3.09
CA GLY A 14 -3.01 22.44 2.20
C GLY A 14 -2.51 21.17 1.51
N ASP A 15 -1.22 20.83 1.61
CA ASP A 15 -0.68 19.61 1.01
C ASP A 15 -1.22 18.34 1.68
N LEU A 16 -1.43 17.32 0.87
CA LEU A 16 -1.55 15.95 1.35
C LEU A 16 -0.14 15.42 1.67
N ALA A 17 0.06 14.91 2.87
CA ALA A 17 1.32 14.29 3.29
C ALA A 17 1.07 12.95 3.98
N LEU A 18 2.04 12.06 3.93
CA LEU A 18 1.99 10.77 4.60
C LEU A 18 2.96 10.76 5.78
N VAL A 19 2.42 10.66 6.99
CA VAL A 19 3.22 10.57 8.20
C VAL A 19 3.62 9.14 8.47
N TRP A 20 4.89 8.84 8.33
CA TRP A 20 5.47 7.55 8.69
C TRP A 20 5.85 7.55 10.18
N ILE A 21 5.21 6.68 10.96
CA ILE A 21 5.44 6.49 12.39
C ILE A 21 6.26 5.23 12.63
N SER A 22 5.97 4.18 11.89
CA SER A 22 6.67 2.90 11.86
C SER A 22 6.38 2.18 10.55
N ARG A 23 7.08 1.06 10.29
CA ARG A 23 6.94 0.27 9.06
C ARG A 23 5.48 -0.03 8.69
N ASP A 24 4.65 -0.37 9.66
CA ASP A 24 3.25 -0.77 9.46
C ASP A 24 2.25 0.30 9.91
N ASN A 25 2.70 1.53 10.10
CA ASN A 25 1.85 2.62 10.57
C ASN A 25 2.20 3.93 9.84
N ILE A 26 1.54 4.11 8.72
CA ILE A 26 1.57 5.33 7.90
C ILE A 26 0.18 5.95 7.97
N LYS A 27 0.11 7.26 8.15
CA LYS A 27 -1.16 7.99 8.25
C LYS A 27 -1.18 9.16 7.28
N PRO A 28 -2.23 9.29 6.45
CA PRO A 28 -2.42 10.48 5.65
C PRO A 28 -2.87 11.65 6.53
N ILE A 29 -2.36 12.83 6.23
CA ILE A 29 -2.78 14.08 6.83
C ILE A 29 -2.84 15.17 5.76
N THR A 30 -3.75 16.11 5.91
CA THR A 30 -3.70 17.39 5.19
C THR A 30 -2.97 18.39 6.08
N ILE A 31 -2.01 19.08 5.52
CA ILE A 31 -1.19 20.06 6.27
C ILE A 31 -2.01 21.31 6.51
N ASP A 32 -2.28 21.62 7.77
CA ASP A 32 -2.96 22.85 8.22
C ASP A 32 -2.18 23.45 9.40
N ALA A 33 -1.75 24.71 9.28
CA ALA A 33 -0.96 25.38 10.31
C ALA A 33 -1.65 25.43 11.68
N LYS A 34 -2.97 25.29 11.73
CA LYS A 34 -3.77 25.29 12.97
C LYS A 34 -3.86 23.92 13.63
N GLU A 35 -3.50 22.87 12.92
CA GLU A 35 -3.63 21.49 13.39
C GLU A 35 -2.36 20.93 14.01
N THR A 36 -2.55 19.86 14.76
CA THR A 36 -1.47 19.11 15.41
C THR A 36 -1.71 17.63 15.26
N PHE A 37 -0.75 16.92 14.69
CA PHE A 37 -0.80 15.47 14.55
C PHE A 37 -0.43 14.79 15.88
N ASN A 38 -1.37 14.08 16.47
CA ASN A 38 -1.21 13.44 17.76
C ASN A 38 -0.85 11.95 17.63
N THR A 39 0.18 11.53 18.34
CA THR A 39 0.61 10.14 18.41
C THR A 39 0.78 9.71 19.88
N ARG A 40 0.90 8.40 20.12
CA ARG A 40 1.26 7.87 21.44
C ARG A 40 2.63 8.36 21.95
N TYR A 41 3.45 8.90 21.08
CA TYR A 41 4.80 9.39 21.40
C TYR A 41 4.82 10.90 21.68
N GLY A 42 3.79 11.63 21.27
CA GLY A 42 3.66 13.07 21.45
C GLY A 42 2.85 13.75 20.35
N SER A 43 2.74 15.07 20.46
CA SER A 43 1.97 15.94 19.58
C SER A 43 2.90 16.71 18.66
N PHE A 44 2.71 16.60 17.35
CA PHE A 44 3.53 17.21 16.30
C PHE A 44 2.73 18.33 15.62
N PRO A 45 2.96 19.62 15.94
CA PRO A 45 2.29 20.72 15.26
C PRO A 45 2.66 20.74 13.77
N HIS A 46 1.67 20.95 12.91
CA HIS A 46 1.92 20.99 11.46
C HIS A 46 2.80 22.19 11.06
N THR A 47 2.83 23.27 11.89
CA THR A 47 3.75 24.40 11.69
C THR A 47 5.23 24.01 11.67
N GLN A 48 5.59 22.89 12.31
CA GLN A 48 6.98 22.38 12.28
C GLN A 48 7.29 21.57 11.00
N MET A 49 6.25 21.21 10.24
CA MET A 49 6.36 20.46 8.98
C MET A 49 6.46 21.41 7.79
N ILE A 50 5.70 22.52 7.82
CA ILE A 50 5.64 23.51 6.73
C ILE A 50 7.03 24.08 6.46
N GLY A 51 7.40 24.17 5.18
CA GLY A 51 8.69 24.66 4.70
C GLY A 51 9.84 23.66 4.89
N LYS A 52 9.58 22.44 5.36
CA LYS A 52 10.58 21.37 5.40
C LYS A 52 10.52 20.54 4.12
N PRO A 53 11.64 19.98 3.68
CA PRO A 53 11.63 19.02 2.58
C PRO A 53 10.82 17.77 2.92
N TYR A 54 10.16 17.20 1.94
CA TYR A 54 9.60 15.86 2.09
C TYR A 54 10.70 14.85 2.41
N GLY A 55 10.40 13.84 3.25
CA GLY A 55 11.38 12.92 3.81
C GLY A 55 12.01 13.41 5.14
N SER A 56 11.73 14.65 5.55
CA SER A 56 12.28 15.21 6.78
C SER A 56 11.81 14.48 8.03
N GLN A 57 12.73 14.37 8.99
CA GLN A 57 12.44 13.92 10.34
C GLN A 57 11.98 15.09 11.20
N ILE A 58 10.76 15.05 11.69
CA ILE A 58 10.21 16.03 12.63
C ILE A 58 10.34 15.46 14.04
N ALA A 59 11.09 16.13 14.89
CA ALA A 59 11.36 15.68 16.25
C ALA A 59 10.73 16.60 17.29
N ILE A 60 10.15 16.00 18.32
CA ILE A 60 9.60 16.73 19.48
C ILE A 60 10.17 16.16 20.77
N ARG A 61 10.24 16.99 21.80
CA ARG A 61 10.63 16.56 23.14
C ARG A 61 9.40 15.93 23.83
N THR A 62 9.55 14.71 24.30
CA THR A 62 8.47 14.02 25.03
C THR A 62 8.27 14.66 26.40
N LYS A 63 7.01 15.03 26.72
CA LYS A 63 6.67 15.64 28.03
C LYS A 63 7.12 14.73 29.19
N GLY A 64 7.85 15.29 30.14
CA GLY A 64 8.30 14.59 31.34
C GLY A 64 9.47 13.62 31.14
N SER A 65 10.13 13.65 29.98
CA SER A 65 11.30 12.81 29.67
C SER A 65 12.33 13.59 28.87
N ASN A 66 13.61 13.26 29.03
CA ASN A 66 14.68 13.79 28.17
C ASN A 66 14.77 13.03 26.82
N LYS A 67 13.73 12.27 26.45
CA LYS A 67 13.69 11.54 25.19
C LYS A 67 12.98 12.37 24.12
N PHE A 68 13.43 12.19 22.89
CA PHE A 68 12.80 12.76 21.72
C PHE A 68 11.95 11.71 21.02
N ALA A 69 10.77 12.11 20.59
CA ALA A 69 9.95 11.38 19.63
C ALA A 69 10.10 12.01 18.26
N PHE A 70 9.98 11.22 17.21
CA PHE A 70 10.08 11.70 15.84
C PHE A 70 9.13 10.95 14.92
N ILE A 71 8.78 11.62 13.86
CA ILE A 71 8.03 11.08 12.71
C ILE A 71 8.76 11.50 11.43
N HIS A 72 8.49 10.83 10.32
CA HIS A 72 8.91 11.29 9.00
C HIS A 72 7.68 11.72 8.21
N VAL A 73 7.81 12.82 7.47
CA VAL A 73 6.73 13.34 6.61
C VAL A 73 7.12 13.07 5.16
N LEU A 74 6.36 12.19 4.52
CA LEU A 74 6.64 11.66 3.18
C LEU A 74 5.68 12.24 2.17
N GLN A 75 6.16 12.40 0.94
CA GLN A 75 5.30 12.72 -0.19
C GLN A 75 4.38 11.53 -0.50
N PRO A 76 3.12 11.76 -0.85
CA PRO A 76 2.23 10.71 -1.30
C PRO A 76 2.75 10.03 -2.56
N THR A 77 2.77 8.70 -2.52
CA THR A 77 2.93 7.86 -3.71
C THR A 77 1.85 6.78 -3.67
N PRO A 78 1.43 6.21 -4.80
CA PRO A 78 0.44 5.15 -4.82
C PRO A 78 0.79 3.97 -3.90
N GLU A 79 2.07 3.62 -3.82
CA GLU A 79 2.57 2.53 -2.97
C GLU A 79 2.43 2.83 -1.48
N LEU A 80 2.78 4.05 -1.07
CA LEU A 80 2.63 4.50 0.31
C LEU A 80 1.17 4.74 0.67
N TRP A 81 0.38 5.24 -0.29
CA TRP A 81 -1.06 5.41 -0.14
C TRP A 81 -1.74 4.07 0.14
N THR A 82 -1.47 3.06 -0.66
CA THR A 82 -1.97 1.69 -0.49
C THR A 82 -1.71 1.15 0.92
N THR A 83 -0.51 1.39 1.47
CA THR A 83 -0.15 0.93 2.82
C THR A 83 -0.74 1.80 3.93
N SER A 84 -1.19 3.01 3.63
CA SER A 84 -1.80 3.95 4.59
C SER A 84 -3.32 3.81 4.72
N LEU A 85 -3.96 3.17 3.74
CA LEU A 85 -5.41 3.00 3.69
C LEU A 85 -5.93 2.16 4.85
N PRO A 86 -7.07 2.54 5.44
CA PRO A 86 -7.79 1.64 6.34
C PRO A 86 -8.39 0.48 5.55
N HIS A 87 -8.39 -0.72 6.13
CA HIS A 87 -9.02 -1.91 5.54
C HIS A 87 -10.56 -1.77 5.51
N ARG A 88 -11.08 -1.07 4.52
CA ARG A 88 -12.54 -0.93 4.27
C ARG A 88 -13.04 -1.97 3.28
N THR A 89 -12.21 -2.31 2.32
CA THR A 89 -12.43 -3.30 1.26
C THR A 89 -11.16 -4.14 1.13
N GLN A 90 -11.21 -5.19 0.32
CA GLN A 90 -9.98 -5.84 -0.12
C GLN A 90 -9.13 -4.86 -0.91
N ILE A 91 -7.84 -4.80 -0.62
CA ILE A 91 -6.90 -3.87 -1.23
C ILE A 91 -5.99 -4.66 -2.15
N VAL A 92 -5.83 -4.19 -3.39
CA VAL A 92 -4.78 -4.67 -4.28
C VAL A 92 -3.46 -4.03 -3.87
N TYR A 93 -2.56 -4.84 -3.33
CA TYR A 93 -1.27 -4.36 -2.84
C TYR A 93 -0.23 -4.21 -3.96
N THR A 94 0.81 -3.44 -3.69
CA THR A 94 1.85 -3.09 -4.67
C THR A 94 2.48 -4.27 -5.42
N PRO A 95 2.75 -5.44 -4.81
CA PRO A 95 3.28 -6.58 -5.57
C PRO A 95 2.33 -7.05 -6.69
N ASP A 96 1.03 -7.11 -6.38
CA ASP A 96 0.00 -7.49 -7.36
C ASP A 96 -0.19 -6.39 -8.40
N SER A 97 -0.41 -5.15 -7.96
CA SER A 97 -0.66 -4.02 -8.87
C SER A 97 0.49 -3.77 -9.84
N SER A 98 1.73 -3.84 -9.38
CA SER A 98 2.91 -3.65 -10.24
C SER A 98 3.06 -4.78 -11.27
N TYR A 99 2.80 -6.02 -10.88
CA TYR A 99 2.82 -7.16 -11.80
C TYR A 99 1.69 -7.06 -12.84
N ILE A 100 0.47 -6.69 -12.40
CA ILE A 100 -0.68 -6.50 -13.30
C ILE A 100 -0.35 -5.42 -14.34
N MET A 101 0.12 -4.25 -13.91
CA MET A 101 0.48 -3.16 -14.81
C MET A 101 1.56 -3.54 -15.82
N GLN A 102 2.59 -4.25 -15.36
CA GLN A 102 3.65 -4.75 -16.24
C GLN A 102 3.11 -5.78 -17.24
N ARG A 103 2.32 -6.73 -16.77
CA ARG A 103 1.78 -7.82 -17.61
C ARG A 103 0.80 -7.32 -18.66
N MET A 104 0.01 -6.30 -18.33
CA MET A 104 -0.92 -5.62 -19.23
C MET A 104 -0.25 -4.56 -20.10
N ASN A 105 1.05 -4.35 -19.95
CA ASN A 105 1.83 -3.34 -20.65
C ASN A 105 1.25 -1.92 -20.52
N CYS A 106 0.84 -1.57 -19.28
CA CYS A 106 0.30 -0.25 -18.98
C CYS A 106 1.36 0.83 -19.09
N GLY A 107 1.07 1.88 -19.84
CA GLY A 107 1.97 3.01 -20.08
C GLY A 107 1.24 4.30 -20.44
N PRO A 108 1.96 5.37 -20.78
CA PRO A 108 1.37 6.71 -21.01
C PRO A 108 0.34 6.79 -22.14
N THR A 109 0.28 5.80 -23.02
CA THR A 109 -0.72 5.72 -24.10
C THR A 109 -1.88 4.80 -23.79
N THR A 110 -1.81 4.08 -22.65
CA THR A 110 -2.81 3.08 -22.30
C THR A 110 -4.08 3.73 -21.75
N ARG A 111 -5.23 3.27 -22.19
CA ARG A 111 -6.56 3.61 -21.67
C ARG A 111 -7.09 2.42 -20.91
N VAL A 112 -7.32 2.60 -19.62
CA VAL A 112 -7.65 1.49 -18.70
C VAL A 112 -9.11 1.56 -18.30
N ILE A 113 -9.78 0.42 -18.31
CA ILE A 113 -11.02 0.20 -17.57
C ILE A 113 -10.68 -0.49 -16.26
N GLU A 114 -11.12 0.07 -15.15
CA GLU A 114 -11.10 -0.53 -13.81
C GLU A 114 -12.54 -0.71 -13.33
N ALA A 115 -12.94 -1.91 -12.94
CA ALA A 115 -14.22 -2.14 -12.28
C ALA A 115 -14.00 -2.73 -10.90
N GLY A 116 -14.60 -2.06 -9.91
CA GLY A 116 -14.35 -2.27 -8.49
C GLY A 116 -13.33 -1.27 -7.96
N THR A 117 -13.64 0.05 -8.03
CA THR A 117 -12.78 1.12 -7.48
C THR A 117 -12.40 0.87 -6.02
N GLY A 118 -13.35 0.38 -5.22
CA GLY A 118 -13.14 -0.01 -3.83
C GLY A 118 -12.56 1.12 -2.98
N SER A 119 -11.34 0.94 -2.47
CA SER A 119 -10.61 1.95 -1.70
C SER A 119 -9.78 2.91 -2.57
N GLY A 120 -9.84 2.77 -3.89
CA GLY A 120 -9.07 3.59 -4.83
C GLY A 120 -7.55 3.33 -4.82
N SER A 121 -7.10 2.26 -4.17
CA SER A 121 -5.67 1.94 -4.08
C SER A 121 -5.03 1.78 -5.45
N PHE A 122 -5.58 0.90 -6.27
CA PHE A 122 -5.02 0.63 -7.59
C PHE A 122 -5.32 1.74 -8.58
N SER A 123 -6.46 2.44 -8.43
CA SER A 123 -6.80 3.62 -9.23
C SER A 123 -5.69 4.69 -9.20
N HIS A 124 -5.05 4.92 -8.05
CA HIS A 124 -3.93 5.86 -7.94
C HIS A 124 -2.69 5.41 -8.72
N ALA A 125 -2.39 4.11 -8.70
CA ALA A 125 -1.27 3.56 -9.47
C ALA A 125 -1.51 3.66 -10.98
N PHE A 126 -2.73 3.34 -11.43
CA PHE A 126 -3.12 3.55 -12.82
C PHE A 126 -3.07 5.02 -13.21
N ALA A 127 -3.71 5.90 -12.45
CA ALA A 127 -3.80 7.33 -12.77
C ALA A 127 -2.41 7.99 -12.96
N ARG A 128 -1.39 7.55 -12.21
CA ARG A 128 -0.01 8.02 -12.38
C ARG A 128 0.65 7.56 -13.67
N SER A 129 0.23 6.44 -14.23
CA SER A 129 1.02 5.70 -15.23
C SER A 129 0.39 5.63 -16.61
N VAL A 130 -0.93 5.85 -16.73
CA VAL A 130 -1.68 5.67 -17.97
C VAL A 130 -2.22 6.97 -18.53
N SER A 131 -2.67 6.97 -19.79
CA SER A 131 -3.26 8.17 -20.40
C SER A 131 -4.61 8.50 -19.79
N HIS A 132 -5.45 7.48 -19.53
CA HIS A 132 -6.76 7.67 -18.94
C HIS A 132 -7.24 6.41 -18.22
N LEU A 133 -7.88 6.60 -17.07
CA LEU A 133 -8.50 5.57 -16.27
C LEU A 133 -10.01 5.78 -16.23
N PHE A 134 -10.77 4.78 -16.66
CA PHE A 134 -12.22 4.70 -16.51
C PHE A 134 -12.53 3.74 -15.37
N SER A 135 -12.83 4.30 -14.19
CA SER A 135 -13.06 3.51 -12.97
C SER A 135 -14.55 3.45 -12.65
N TYR A 136 -15.04 2.27 -12.29
CA TYR A 136 -16.44 1.98 -12.02
C TYR A 136 -16.63 1.45 -10.60
N GLU A 137 -17.55 2.05 -9.87
CA GLU A 137 -17.95 1.60 -8.53
C GLU A 137 -19.47 1.37 -8.50
N PHE A 138 -19.87 0.19 -8.05
CA PHE A 138 -21.28 -0.17 -7.93
C PHE A 138 -21.95 0.53 -6.74
N HIS A 139 -21.25 0.53 -5.59
CA HIS A 139 -21.82 0.97 -4.32
C HIS A 139 -21.76 2.49 -4.17
N GLU A 140 -22.90 3.15 -4.09
CA GLU A 140 -22.99 4.61 -4.06
C GLU A 140 -22.17 5.27 -2.95
N VAL A 141 -22.20 4.73 -1.73
CA VAL A 141 -21.44 5.33 -0.61
C VAL A 141 -19.94 5.28 -0.87
N ARG A 142 -19.43 4.18 -1.45
CA ARG A 142 -18.02 4.07 -1.82
C ARG A 142 -17.66 4.97 -2.99
N TYR A 143 -18.56 5.06 -3.98
CA TYR A 143 -18.41 5.99 -5.09
C TYR A 143 -18.26 7.43 -4.61
N GLN A 144 -19.15 7.89 -3.71
CA GLN A 144 -19.09 9.26 -3.15
C GLN A 144 -17.83 9.51 -2.33
N GLN A 145 -17.33 8.50 -1.62
CA GLN A 145 -16.07 8.58 -0.90
C GLN A 145 -14.87 8.67 -1.86
N ALA A 146 -14.82 7.81 -2.85
CA ALA A 146 -13.77 7.81 -3.87
C ALA A 146 -13.77 9.11 -4.68
N LEU A 147 -14.94 9.64 -5.04
CA LEU A 147 -15.08 10.89 -5.76
C LEU A 147 -14.43 12.05 -4.98
N LYS A 148 -14.76 12.20 -3.70
CA LYS A 148 -14.17 13.23 -2.83
C LYS A 148 -12.65 13.07 -2.66
N GLU A 149 -12.19 11.83 -2.50
CA GLU A 149 -10.77 11.54 -2.40
C GLU A 149 -10.03 11.87 -3.71
N PHE A 150 -10.56 11.47 -4.86
CA PHE A 150 -9.96 11.73 -6.17
C PHE A 150 -9.96 13.22 -6.53
N GLU A 151 -11.00 13.95 -6.16
CA GLU A 151 -11.04 15.42 -6.29
C GLU A 151 -9.97 16.08 -5.43
N HIS A 152 -9.88 15.71 -4.16
CA HIS A 152 -8.87 16.23 -3.24
C HIS A 152 -7.45 15.88 -3.68
N HIS A 153 -7.26 14.69 -4.23
CA HIS A 153 -5.96 14.23 -4.75
C HIS A 153 -5.61 14.80 -6.12
N GLY A 154 -6.53 15.53 -6.76
CA GLY A 154 -6.32 16.18 -8.06
C GLY A 154 -6.37 15.25 -9.26
N LEU A 155 -6.85 14.01 -9.11
CA LEU A 155 -6.93 13.02 -10.19
C LEU A 155 -8.05 13.34 -11.18
N ILE A 156 -9.17 13.89 -10.70
CA ILE A 156 -10.32 14.27 -11.53
C ILE A 156 -10.22 15.73 -11.99
N ASN A 157 -9.93 16.65 -11.07
CA ASN A 157 -10.03 18.09 -11.34
C ASN A 157 -8.76 18.71 -11.94
N ARG A 158 -7.59 18.19 -11.63
CA ARG A 158 -6.31 18.77 -12.04
C ARG A 158 -5.73 18.05 -13.25
N ASP A 159 -5.47 16.77 -13.13
CA ASP A 159 -4.81 16.00 -14.19
C ASP A 159 -5.78 15.42 -15.20
N LYS A 160 -7.08 15.36 -14.87
CA LYS A 160 -8.15 14.79 -15.72
C LYS A 160 -7.85 13.37 -16.24
N THR A 161 -7.06 12.63 -15.47
CA THR A 161 -6.62 11.28 -15.85
C THR A 161 -7.63 10.21 -15.48
N VAL A 162 -8.64 10.55 -14.66
CA VAL A 162 -9.63 9.60 -14.15
C VAL A 162 -11.04 10.07 -14.46
N THR A 163 -11.85 9.17 -15.02
CA THR A 163 -13.31 9.26 -15.09
C THR A 163 -13.88 8.23 -14.13
N LEU A 164 -14.53 8.69 -13.07
CA LEU A 164 -15.17 7.82 -12.08
C LEU A 164 -16.67 7.77 -12.34
N THR A 165 -17.23 6.59 -12.51
CA THR A 165 -18.64 6.35 -12.82
C THR A 165 -19.28 5.43 -11.80
N GLN A 166 -20.44 5.82 -11.25
CA GLN A 166 -21.26 4.92 -10.45
C GLN A 166 -22.09 4.02 -11.34
N ARG A 167 -21.84 2.71 -11.33
CA ARG A 167 -22.56 1.78 -12.19
C ARG A 167 -22.39 0.33 -11.78
N ASP A 168 -23.45 -0.45 -11.98
CA ASP A 168 -23.37 -1.90 -12.05
C ASP A 168 -22.95 -2.33 -13.47
N VAL A 169 -21.67 -2.64 -13.62
CA VAL A 169 -21.12 -3.02 -14.92
C VAL A 169 -21.52 -4.42 -15.36
N CYS A 170 -21.92 -5.29 -14.43
CA CYS A 170 -22.42 -6.62 -14.74
C CYS A 170 -23.82 -6.57 -15.41
N ALA A 171 -24.66 -5.62 -14.98
CA ALA A 171 -25.99 -5.44 -15.52
C ALA A 171 -26.06 -4.44 -16.68
N ASN A 172 -25.30 -3.34 -16.60
CA ASN A 172 -25.45 -2.18 -17.49
C ASN A 172 -24.27 -1.92 -18.41
N GLY A 173 -23.21 -2.73 -18.30
CA GLY A 173 -21.99 -2.58 -19.10
C GLY A 173 -21.19 -1.30 -18.78
N PHE A 174 -20.23 -0.98 -19.64
CA PHE A 174 -19.21 0.05 -19.40
C PHE A 174 -19.43 1.35 -20.17
N ALA A 175 -20.40 1.42 -21.10
CA ALA A 175 -20.59 2.63 -21.92
C ALA A 175 -20.91 3.85 -21.05
N ILE A 176 -20.15 4.93 -21.22
CA ILE A 176 -20.34 6.18 -20.48
C ILE A 176 -21.41 7.02 -21.21
N ARG A 177 -22.32 7.58 -20.44
CA ARG A 177 -23.34 8.51 -20.93
C ARG A 177 -22.98 9.92 -20.49
N PRO A 178 -23.45 10.97 -21.18
CA PRO A 178 -23.19 12.36 -20.78
C PRO A 178 -23.58 12.64 -19.33
N ASP A 179 -24.68 12.03 -18.86
CA ASP A 179 -25.19 12.19 -17.48
C ASP A 179 -24.33 11.48 -16.41
N ASP A 180 -23.49 10.54 -16.81
CA ASP A 180 -22.59 9.83 -15.90
C ASP A 180 -21.33 10.66 -15.56
N ILE A 181 -21.06 11.73 -16.31
CA ILE A 181 -19.90 12.59 -16.15
C ILE A 181 -20.21 13.64 -15.09
N THR A 182 -19.83 13.39 -13.84
CA THR A 182 -20.15 14.25 -12.70
C THR A 182 -19.37 15.56 -12.66
N SER A 183 -18.33 15.70 -13.47
CA SER A 183 -17.47 16.89 -13.46
C SER A 183 -17.71 17.76 -14.70
N HIS A 184 -18.55 18.76 -14.56
CA HIS A 184 -18.96 19.69 -15.61
C HIS A 184 -17.87 20.63 -16.20
N LYS A 185 -16.59 20.38 -15.95
CA LYS A 185 -15.49 21.27 -16.35
C LYS A 185 -14.43 20.64 -17.22
N PHE A 186 -14.70 19.47 -17.76
CA PHE A 186 -13.67 18.69 -18.43
C PHE A 186 -13.87 18.65 -19.91
N GLY A 187 -12.76 18.82 -20.59
CA GLY A 187 -12.52 18.77 -22.00
C GLY A 187 -13.57 18.07 -22.89
N GLU A 188 -13.45 18.10 -24.13
CA GLU A 188 -14.46 17.64 -25.06
C GLU A 188 -15.15 16.36 -24.60
N ILE A 189 -16.44 16.46 -24.28
CA ILE A 189 -17.30 15.37 -23.77
C ILE A 189 -17.17 14.12 -24.65
N GLU A 190 -16.98 14.30 -25.95
CA GLU A 190 -16.83 13.22 -26.93
C GLU A 190 -15.61 12.32 -26.67
N GLU A 191 -14.48 12.88 -26.22
CA GLU A 191 -13.29 12.09 -25.87
C GLU A 191 -13.48 11.23 -24.62
N GLN A 192 -14.30 11.70 -23.68
CA GLN A 192 -14.60 10.95 -22.46
C GLN A 192 -15.64 9.86 -22.70
N LEU A 193 -16.55 10.05 -23.65
CA LEU A 193 -17.55 9.04 -24.05
C LEU A 193 -16.93 7.87 -24.82
N SER A 194 -15.82 8.12 -25.53
CA SER A 194 -15.12 7.07 -26.27
C SER A 194 -14.07 6.42 -25.37
N ILE A 195 -14.40 5.29 -24.78
CA ILE A 195 -13.49 4.57 -23.86
C ILE A 195 -12.30 4.01 -24.62
N ASN A 196 -12.52 3.26 -25.68
CA ASN A 196 -11.48 2.67 -26.54
C ASN A 196 -10.31 2.06 -25.73
N ALA A 197 -10.63 1.26 -24.70
CA ALA A 197 -9.64 0.74 -23.76
C ALA A 197 -8.79 -0.36 -24.37
N ASN A 198 -7.50 -0.37 -24.06
CA ASN A 198 -6.57 -1.43 -24.42
C ASN A 198 -6.05 -2.23 -23.21
N ALA A 199 -6.47 -1.86 -22.00
CA ALA A 199 -6.24 -2.62 -20.79
C ALA A 199 -7.51 -2.62 -19.89
N ILE A 200 -7.80 -3.76 -19.25
CA ILE A 200 -9.00 -3.92 -18.42
C ILE A 200 -8.61 -4.64 -17.14
N PHE A 201 -9.02 -4.09 -16.01
CA PHE A 201 -8.88 -4.70 -14.70
C PHE A 201 -10.23 -4.87 -14.03
N LEU A 202 -10.60 -6.10 -13.66
CA LEU A 202 -11.87 -6.44 -13.02
C LEU A 202 -11.61 -7.01 -11.61
N ASP A 203 -11.93 -6.24 -10.58
CA ASP A 203 -11.98 -6.67 -9.17
C ASP A 203 -13.45 -6.73 -8.74
N LEU A 204 -14.15 -7.72 -9.25
CA LEU A 204 -15.59 -7.92 -9.11
C LEU A 204 -15.90 -9.27 -8.48
N PRO A 205 -17.01 -9.38 -7.73
CA PRO A 205 -17.47 -10.68 -7.22
C PRO A 205 -17.82 -11.68 -8.33
N ALA A 206 -18.29 -11.20 -9.48
CA ALA A 206 -18.71 -11.98 -10.63
C ALA A 206 -18.17 -11.37 -11.95
N PRO A 207 -16.86 -11.43 -12.22
CA PRO A 207 -16.29 -10.82 -13.41
C PRO A 207 -16.81 -11.45 -14.71
N TRP A 208 -17.25 -12.72 -14.70
CA TRP A 208 -17.83 -13.39 -15.84
C TRP A 208 -19.12 -12.74 -16.38
N ASP A 209 -19.86 -12.03 -15.52
CA ASP A 209 -21.06 -11.29 -15.94
C ASP A 209 -20.70 -9.95 -16.61
N ALA A 210 -19.53 -9.38 -16.31
CA ALA A 210 -19.06 -8.13 -16.90
C ALA A 210 -18.33 -8.33 -18.25
N ILE A 211 -17.65 -9.46 -18.44
CA ILE A 211 -16.84 -9.74 -19.64
C ILE A 211 -17.62 -9.59 -20.95
N PRO A 212 -18.87 -10.06 -21.09
CA PRO A 212 -19.64 -9.91 -22.33
C PRO A 212 -19.88 -8.45 -22.75
N HIS A 213 -19.86 -7.51 -21.78
CA HIS A 213 -20.11 -6.09 -22.05
C HIS A 213 -18.87 -5.32 -22.51
N LEU A 214 -17.70 -5.96 -22.60
CA LEU A 214 -16.45 -5.29 -22.93
C LEU A 214 -16.31 -4.97 -24.43
N GLU A 215 -16.89 -5.76 -25.33
CA GLU A 215 -16.64 -5.66 -26.77
C GLU A 215 -16.93 -4.28 -27.37
N GLY A 216 -17.95 -3.60 -26.84
CA GLY A 216 -18.34 -2.25 -27.30
C GLY A 216 -17.43 -1.11 -26.86
N VAL A 217 -16.53 -1.34 -25.90
CA VAL A 217 -15.73 -0.29 -25.24
C VAL A 217 -14.23 -0.51 -25.35
N ILE A 218 -13.79 -1.63 -25.87
CA ILE A 218 -12.37 -1.94 -26.05
C ILE A 218 -11.84 -1.50 -27.41
N SER A 219 -10.53 -1.34 -27.51
CA SER A 219 -9.85 -0.98 -28.75
C SER A 219 -10.03 -2.05 -29.84
N LYS A 220 -10.35 -1.61 -31.04
CA LYS A 220 -10.47 -2.49 -32.21
C LYS A 220 -9.17 -2.60 -33.00
N ASP A 221 -8.26 -1.67 -32.78
CA ASP A 221 -7.04 -1.53 -33.58
C ASP A 221 -5.79 -2.06 -32.87
N GLU A 222 -5.87 -2.31 -31.56
CA GLU A 222 -4.75 -2.72 -30.74
C GLU A 222 -5.05 -4.04 -30.01
N LYS A 223 -4.00 -4.70 -29.54
CA LYS A 223 -4.13 -5.82 -28.61
C LYS A 223 -4.68 -5.31 -27.29
N VAL A 224 -5.76 -5.91 -26.82
CA VAL A 224 -6.37 -5.60 -25.54
C VAL A 224 -5.99 -6.64 -24.52
N SER A 225 -5.60 -6.20 -23.34
CA SER A 225 -5.26 -7.07 -22.21
C SER A 225 -6.34 -7.00 -21.12
N LEU A 226 -6.72 -8.15 -20.59
CA LEU A 226 -7.68 -8.27 -19.50
C LEU A 226 -7.01 -8.95 -18.30
N CYS A 227 -7.26 -8.45 -17.10
CA CYS A 227 -6.91 -9.10 -15.84
C CYS A 227 -8.13 -9.12 -14.91
N CYS A 228 -8.50 -10.31 -14.44
CA CYS A 228 -9.49 -10.48 -13.39
C CYS A 228 -8.83 -10.90 -12.08
N PHE A 229 -9.22 -10.22 -11.01
CA PHE A 229 -8.74 -10.47 -9.64
C PHE A 229 -9.79 -11.29 -8.90
N SER A 230 -9.49 -12.54 -8.56
CA SER A 230 -10.46 -13.49 -7.96
C SER A 230 -9.88 -14.12 -6.69
N PRO A 231 -10.57 -14.03 -5.54
CA PRO A 231 -10.10 -14.64 -4.30
C PRO A 231 -10.26 -16.18 -4.28
N CYS A 232 -11.15 -16.75 -5.09
CA CYS A 232 -11.49 -18.17 -5.07
C CYS A 232 -11.24 -18.82 -6.43
N ILE A 233 -10.81 -20.09 -6.42
CA ILE A 233 -10.53 -20.84 -7.66
C ILE A 233 -11.82 -21.12 -8.48
N GLU A 234 -12.96 -21.25 -7.82
CA GLU A 234 -14.27 -21.44 -8.46
C GLU A 234 -14.70 -20.21 -9.27
N GLN A 235 -14.27 -19.02 -8.85
CA GLN A 235 -14.47 -17.78 -9.62
C GLN A 235 -13.56 -17.74 -10.84
N VAL A 236 -12.32 -18.24 -10.71
CA VAL A 236 -11.39 -18.35 -11.84
C VAL A 236 -11.95 -19.25 -12.92
N ASP A 237 -12.50 -20.41 -12.56
CA ASP A 237 -13.08 -21.37 -13.48
C ASP A 237 -14.19 -20.73 -14.33
N LYS A 238 -15.18 -20.12 -13.68
CA LYS A 238 -16.25 -19.39 -14.37
C LYS A 238 -15.75 -18.22 -15.24
N THR A 239 -14.70 -17.54 -14.76
CA THR A 239 -14.11 -16.42 -15.48
C THR A 239 -13.42 -16.89 -16.77
N ILE A 240 -12.70 -18.02 -16.71
CA ILE A 240 -12.07 -18.62 -17.88
C ILE A 240 -13.13 -19.06 -18.90
N GLU A 241 -14.19 -19.73 -18.44
CA GLU A 241 -15.30 -20.15 -19.30
C GLU A 241 -15.93 -18.93 -20.03
N ALA A 242 -16.16 -17.82 -19.33
CA ALA A 242 -16.67 -16.60 -19.94
C ALA A 242 -15.67 -15.97 -20.92
N MET A 243 -14.37 -15.96 -20.58
CA MET A 243 -13.32 -15.45 -21.48
C MET A 243 -13.26 -16.25 -22.79
N GLU A 244 -13.28 -17.58 -22.71
CA GLU A 244 -13.27 -18.47 -23.89
C GLU A 244 -14.50 -18.23 -24.78
N LYS A 245 -15.69 -18.15 -24.16
CA LYS A 245 -16.95 -17.90 -24.87
C LYS A 245 -16.93 -16.56 -25.63
N GLU A 246 -16.33 -15.51 -25.03
CA GLU A 246 -16.23 -14.18 -25.64
C GLU A 246 -15.00 -14.04 -26.55
N GLY A 247 -14.29 -15.12 -26.84
CA GLY A 247 -13.17 -15.14 -27.78
C GLY A 247 -11.88 -14.51 -27.28
N TRP A 248 -11.69 -14.46 -25.97
CA TRP A 248 -10.39 -14.09 -25.38
C TRP A 248 -9.40 -15.25 -25.53
N THR A 249 -8.14 -14.92 -25.72
CA THR A 249 -7.04 -15.86 -25.97
C THR A 249 -5.88 -15.62 -24.97
N GLU A 250 -4.85 -16.46 -25.02
CA GLU A 250 -3.68 -16.38 -24.14
C GLU A 250 -4.06 -16.38 -22.65
N ILE A 251 -5.09 -17.17 -22.29
CA ILE A 251 -5.61 -17.21 -20.93
C ILE A 251 -4.58 -17.85 -20.00
N GLN A 252 -4.22 -17.15 -18.93
CA GLN A 252 -3.25 -17.61 -17.93
C GLN A 252 -3.69 -17.19 -16.52
N MET A 253 -3.60 -18.12 -15.58
CA MET A 253 -3.77 -17.83 -14.15
C MET A 253 -2.43 -17.72 -13.45
N VAL A 254 -2.26 -16.71 -12.63
CA VAL A 254 -1.01 -16.44 -11.87
C VAL A 254 -1.35 -16.14 -10.42
N GLY A 255 -0.57 -16.72 -9.51
CA GLY A 255 -0.55 -16.34 -8.09
C GLY A 255 0.77 -15.66 -7.75
N ILE A 256 0.73 -14.54 -7.02
CA ILE A 256 1.93 -13.79 -6.64
C ILE A 256 2.27 -14.05 -5.18
N GLN A 257 3.52 -14.45 -4.94
CA GLN A 257 4.08 -14.61 -3.60
C GLN A 257 5.32 -13.75 -3.45
N GLY A 258 5.23 -12.75 -2.57
CA GLY A 258 6.38 -11.93 -2.18
C GLY A 258 7.24 -12.64 -1.15
N LYS A 259 8.57 -12.68 -1.38
CA LYS A 259 9.56 -13.11 -0.38
C LYS A 259 10.48 -11.95 -0.06
N GLN A 260 10.54 -11.56 1.20
CA GLN A 260 11.44 -10.51 1.66
C GLN A 260 12.66 -11.13 2.33
N TYR A 261 13.84 -10.69 1.89
CA TYR A 261 15.11 -11.09 2.44
C TYR A 261 15.77 -9.89 3.11
N GLU A 262 16.05 -10.01 4.42
CA GLU A 262 16.81 -9.01 5.14
C GLU A 262 18.25 -9.49 5.33
N SER A 263 19.23 -8.76 4.82
CA SER A 263 20.64 -8.98 5.16
C SER A 263 20.90 -8.50 6.58
N ARG A 264 21.49 -9.33 7.40
CA ARG A 264 21.84 -9.03 8.79
C ARG A 264 23.22 -9.56 9.11
N ARG A 265 23.92 -8.87 10.00
CA ARG A 265 25.12 -9.41 10.63
C ARG A 265 24.72 -10.18 11.88
N GLN A 266 25.01 -11.45 11.90
CA GLN A 266 24.78 -12.30 13.06
C GLN A 266 26.09 -12.48 13.82
N MET A 267 26.07 -12.17 15.12
CA MET A 267 27.21 -12.41 15.99
C MET A 267 27.52 -13.90 16.07
N ILE A 268 28.76 -14.27 15.83
CA ILE A 268 29.26 -15.63 16.05
C ILE A 268 29.54 -15.74 17.54
N ARG A 269 28.77 -16.55 18.23
CA ARG A 269 28.92 -16.79 19.66
C ARG A 269 29.91 -17.90 19.90
N THR A 270 30.81 -17.71 20.86
CA THR A 270 31.66 -18.75 21.40
C THR A 270 30.90 -19.52 22.50
N LEU A 271 31.42 -20.67 22.89
CA LEU A 271 30.86 -21.45 24.01
C LEU A 271 30.93 -20.65 25.30
N ASP A 272 32.01 -19.90 25.51
CA ASP A 272 32.21 -19.06 26.69
C ASP A 272 31.17 -17.93 26.77
N ASP A 273 30.89 -17.24 25.66
CA ASP A 273 29.83 -16.23 25.59
C ASP A 273 28.45 -16.82 25.96
N ALA A 274 28.18 -18.07 25.52
CA ALA A 274 26.94 -18.75 25.83
C ALA A 274 26.83 -19.09 27.31
N ILE A 275 27.93 -19.54 27.93
CA ILE A 275 28.01 -19.89 29.37
C ILE A 275 27.84 -18.62 30.21
N GLU A 276 28.53 -17.54 29.85
CA GLU A 276 28.43 -16.26 30.55
C GLU A 276 26.99 -15.72 30.53
N ARG A 277 26.37 -15.78 29.37
CA ARG A 277 24.96 -15.39 29.23
C ARG A 277 24.00 -16.23 30.10
N LEU A 278 24.24 -17.54 30.16
CA LEU A 278 23.43 -18.43 31.04
C LEU A 278 23.62 -18.07 32.53
N ARG A 279 24.86 -17.77 32.92
CA ARG A 279 25.18 -17.30 34.28
C ARG A 279 24.47 -15.98 34.59
N ASP A 280 24.49 -15.04 33.68
CA ASP A 280 23.79 -13.74 33.75
C ASP A 280 22.27 -13.92 33.87
N VAL A 281 21.66 -14.80 33.09
CA VAL A 281 20.24 -15.09 33.16
C VAL A 281 19.88 -15.73 34.52
N LYS A 282 20.71 -16.65 34.99
CA LYS A 282 20.53 -17.30 36.30
C LYS A 282 20.61 -16.27 37.44
N LYS A 283 21.64 -15.39 37.40
CA LYS A 283 21.81 -14.33 38.40
C LYS A 283 20.61 -13.37 38.40
N ARG A 284 20.17 -12.90 37.25
CA ARG A 284 19.00 -12.02 37.14
C ARG A 284 17.70 -12.65 37.65
N LYS A 285 17.51 -13.96 37.42
CA LYS A 285 16.36 -14.70 37.97
C LYS A 285 16.43 -14.78 39.51
N SER A 286 17.62 -15.02 40.03
CA SER A 286 17.84 -15.05 41.49
C SER A 286 17.56 -13.68 42.12
N ASP A 287 18.19 -12.63 41.60
CA ASP A 287 18.01 -11.25 42.07
C ASP A 287 16.54 -10.80 41.97
N GLY A 288 15.83 -11.23 40.94
CA GLY A 288 14.41 -10.96 40.75
C GLY A 288 13.51 -11.68 41.75
N MET A 289 13.85 -12.92 42.14
CA MET A 289 13.13 -13.66 43.19
C MET A 289 13.36 -13.06 44.57
N GLU A 290 14.62 -12.71 44.89
CA GLU A 290 14.94 -12.05 46.15
C GLU A 290 14.25 -10.69 46.29
N ARG A 291 14.21 -9.92 45.21
CA ARG A 291 13.53 -8.61 45.20
C ARG A 291 12.01 -8.76 45.41
N ARG A 292 11.38 -9.79 44.84
CA ARG A 292 9.97 -10.10 45.08
C ARG A 292 9.75 -10.54 46.51
N LYS A 293 10.63 -11.39 47.07
CA LYS A 293 10.55 -11.83 48.45
C LYS A 293 10.60 -10.65 49.42
N ARG A 294 11.59 -9.72 49.22
CA ARG A 294 11.69 -8.50 50.04
C ARG A 294 10.45 -7.60 49.93
N LEU A 295 9.83 -7.50 48.74
CA LEU A 295 8.60 -6.74 48.55
C LEU A 295 7.40 -7.41 49.23
N CYS A 296 7.28 -8.73 49.24
CA CYS A 296 6.26 -9.46 49.99
C CYS A 296 6.47 -9.32 51.50
N ASP A 297 7.70 -9.45 51.96
CA ASP A 297 8.06 -9.33 53.39
C ASP A 297 7.80 -7.89 53.91
N SER A 298 8.01 -6.86 53.08
CA SER A 298 7.70 -5.45 53.43
C SER A 298 6.18 -5.20 53.51
N VAL A 299 5.40 -5.81 52.65
CA VAL A 299 3.92 -5.69 52.65
C VAL A 299 3.31 -6.37 53.84
N LEU A 300 3.87 -7.50 54.29
CA LEU A 300 3.41 -8.23 55.49
C LEU A 300 3.78 -7.53 56.79
N ASN A 301 4.78 -6.66 56.82
CA ASN A 301 5.22 -5.93 57.99
C ASN A 301 4.62 -4.51 58.11
N ASP A 302 3.89 -4.02 57.07
CA ASP A 302 3.30 -2.65 57.04
C ASP A 302 1.85 -2.60 57.61
N ASP A 303 1.36 -3.67 58.29
CA ASP A 303 0.02 -3.66 58.92
C ASP A 303 0.00 -2.97 60.31
N GLU A 304 1.12 -2.46 60.81
CA GLU A 304 1.18 -1.64 62.00
C GLU A 304 2.12 -0.46 61.81
N THR A 305 1.67 0.62 61.20
CA THR A 305 1.92 2.03 61.63
C THR A 305 1.51 3.05 60.56
N LYS A 306 0.79 4.06 61.05
CA LYS A 306 0.16 5.16 60.34
C LYS A 306 1.13 6.07 59.59
N ALA A 307 0.67 6.47 58.42
CA ALA A 307 0.79 7.76 57.73
C ALA A 307 1.80 8.80 58.27
N THR A 308 2.87 9.08 57.51
CA THR A 308 3.42 10.41 57.34
C THR A 308 3.89 10.54 55.87
N ASP A 309 3.32 11.56 55.21
CA ASP A 309 3.69 12.01 53.84
C ASP A 309 5.15 12.50 53.79
N GLU A 310 6.06 11.61 53.50
CA GLU A 310 7.37 12.03 53.01
C GLU A 310 7.59 11.54 51.58
N LYS A 311 7.83 12.53 50.69
CA LYS A 311 8.17 12.32 49.27
C LYS A 311 9.33 11.34 49.14
N ARG A 312 9.05 10.09 48.82
CA ARG A 312 10.07 9.10 48.43
C ARG A 312 10.85 9.63 47.23
N PRO A 313 12.18 9.60 47.21
CA PRO A 313 12.97 9.91 46.06
C PRO A 313 12.59 9.00 44.90
N GLN A 314 12.29 9.57 43.74
CA GLN A 314 11.99 8.84 42.51
C GLN A 314 13.28 8.13 42.05
N THR A 315 13.52 6.95 42.60
CA THR A 315 14.46 6.01 41.99
C THR A 315 13.89 5.61 40.65
N GLU A 316 14.66 5.81 39.58
CA GLU A 316 14.34 5.38 38.22
C GLU A 316 13.80 3.94 38.28
N LYS A 317 12.51 3.77 37.93
CA LYS A 317 11.87 2.48 37.78
C LYS A 317 12.45 1.80 36.55
N THR A 318 13.66 1.26 36.65
CA THR A 318 14.11 0.26 35.69
C THR A 318 13.18 -0.92 35.80
N ARG A 319 12.26 -1.06 34.85
CA ARG A 319 11.37 -2.23 34.75
C ARG A 319 12.26 -3.47 34.64
N PHE A 320 12.45 -4.14 35.78
CA PHE A 320 13.16 -5.41 35.80
C PHE A 320 12.35 -6.44 35.01
N ASN A 321 12.88 -6.84 33.87
CA ASN A 321 12.33 -7.93 33.09
C ASN A 321 13.24 -9.17 33.26
N PRO A 322 12.88 -10.16 34.09
CA PRO A 322 13.69 -11.35 34.30
C PRO A 322 13.88 -12.18 33.01
N PHE A 323 13.01 -12.00 32.02
CA PHE A 323 13.12 -12.60 30.71
C PHE A 323 13.72 -11.65 29.67
N GLY A 324 14.13 -10.45 30.10
CA GLY A 324 14.75 -9.44 29.24
C GLY A 324 16.02 -9.99 28.60
N LYS A 325 16.19 -9.70 27.33
CA LYS A 325 17.46 -9.89 26.62
C LYS A 325 18.50 -9.03 27.34
N GLY A 326 19.63 -9.62 27.81
CA GLY A 326 20.72 -8.86 28.43
C GLY A 326 21.19 -7.68 27.61
N SER A 327 22.27 -7.01 28.01
CA SER A 327 22.86 -5.91 27.25
C SER A 327 22.95 -6.32 25.78
N ARG A 328 22.28 -5.55 24.89
CA ARG A 328 22.34 -5.82 23.46
C ARG A 328 23.71 -5.40 22.96
N VAL A 329 24.50 -6.36 22.50
CA VAL A 329 25.66 -6.07 21.68
C VAL A 329 25.16 -5.35 20.43
N LYS A 330 25.73 -4.18 20.14
CA LYS A 330 25.38 -3.45 18.92
C LYS A 330 25.93 -4.21 17.71
N GLU A 331 25.12 -4.28 16.67
CA GLU A 331 25.57 -4.87 15.41
C GLU A 331 26.81 -4.13 14.88
N GLY A 332 27.83 -4.90 14.52
CA GLY A 332 29.11 -4.37 14.07
C GLY A 332 30.11 -4.01 15.17
N ASP A 333 29.84 -4.33 16.45
CA ASP A 333 30.82 -4.15 17.54
C ASP A 333 32.11 -4.95 17.24
N ILE A 334 33.24 -4.24 17.24
CA ILE A 334 34.56 -4.77 16.86
C ILE A 334 35.08 -5.86 17.81
N ASN A 335 34.54 -5.93 19.02
CA ASN A 335 34.93 -6.93 20.03
C ASN A 335 34.33 -8.31 19.75
N TYR A 336 33.44 -8.44 18.73
CA TYR A 336 32.76 -9.68 18.39
C TYR A 336 33.01 -10.06 16.95
N LYS A 337 32.96 -11.36 16.67
CA LYS A 337 33.00 -11.89 15.30
C LYS A 337 31.59 -11.90 14.73
N TRP A 338 31.47 -11.46 13.49
CA TRP A 338 30.20 -11.36 12.77
C TRP A 338 30.23 -12.19 11.49
N LYS A 339 29.11 -12.79 11.14
CA LYS A 339 28.88 -13.35 9.81
C LYS A 339 27.65 -12.69 9.19
N GLU A 340 27.70 -12.50 7.90
CA GLU A 340 26.54 -12.05 7.15
C GLU A 340 25.58 -13.21 6.95
N VAL A 341 24.31 -12.99 7.24
CA VAL A 341 23.24 -13.96 7.11
C VAL A 341 22.03 -13.31 6.49
N THR A 342 21.34 -14.06 5.68
CA THR A 342 20.05 -13.64 5.15
C THR A 342 18.95 -14.19 6.03
N LYS A 343 18.12 -13.31 6.56
CA LYS A 343 16.90 -13.71 7.27
C LYS A 343 15.74 -13.63 6.29
N VAL A 344 15.05 -14.72 6.10
CA VAL A 344 13.74 -14.75 5.42
C VAL A 344 12.67 -14.54 6.50
N GLU A 345 11.64 -13.76 6.21
CA GLU A 345 10.49 -13.67 7.09
C GLU A 345 9.86 -15.06 7.24
N SER A 346 9.53 -15.41 8.48
CA SER A 346 9.04 -16.75 8.81
C SER A 346 7.64 -17.05 8.27
N GLU A 347 6.92 -16.04 7.89
CA GLU A 347 5.55 -16.13 7.39
C GLU A 347 5.47 -15.45 6.04
N VAL A 348 5.39 -16.26 5.00
CA VAL A 348 4.90 -15.82 3.71
C VAL A 348 3.39 -15.99 3.78
N LYS A 349 2.65 -14.91 3.92
CA LYS A 349 1.21 -14.94 3.75
C LYS A 349 0.94 -15.51 2.36
N SER A 350 0.08 -16.51 2.29
CA SER A 350 -0.39 -17.06 1.01
C SER A 350 -0.94 -15.91 0.16
N HIS A 351 -1.02 -16.13 -1.15
CA HIS A 351 -1.64 -15.18 -2.07
C HIS A 351 -3.01 -14.75 -1.55
N THR A 352 -3.36 -13.51 -1.81
CA THR A 352 -4.68 -12.96 -1.47
C THR A 352 -5.69 -13.20 -2.58
N SER A 353 -5.23 -13.58 -3.78
CA SER A 353 -6.05 -13.73 -4.98
C SER A 353 -5.34 -14.50 -6.08
N TYR A 354 -6.14 -14.95 -7.04
CA TYR A 354 -5.70 -15.42 -8.35
C TYR A 354 -5.86 -14.30 -9.37
N LEU A 355 -4.84 -14.08 -10.19
CA LEU A 355 -4.86 -13.14 -11.30
C LEU A 355 -5.05 -13.92 -12.59
N THR A 356 -6.20 -13.74 -13.24
CA THR A 356 -6.49 -14.40 -14.53
C THR A 356 -6.31 -13.38 -15.63
N PHE A 357 -5.32 -13.61 -16.48
CA PHE A 357 -4.99 -12.76 -17.63
C PHE A 357 -5.52 -13.35 -18.92
N ALA A 358 -5.95 -12.50 -19.83
CA ALA A 358 -6.31 -12.86 -21.19
C ALA A 358 -5.99 -11.71 -22.16
N SER A 359 -5.97 -12.01 -23.44
CA SER A 359 -5.76 -11.05 -24.53
C SER A 359 -6.81 -11.20 -25.62
N LYS A 360 -7.18 -10.09 -26.25
CA LYS A 360 -8.08 -10.08 -27.41
C LYS A 360 -7.55 -9.14 -28.48
N ILE A 361 -7.67 -9.55 -29.74
CA ILE A 361 -7.36 -8.73 -30.91
C ILE A 361 -8.61 -8.81 -31.81
N ILE A 362 -9.29 -7.68 -32.00
CA ILE A 362 -10.52 -7.63 -32.78
C ILE A 362 -10.20 -7.56 -34.27
N ASN A 363 -9.33 -6.66 -34.68
CA ASN A 363 -8.98 -6.48 -36.08
C ASN A 363 -7.71 -7.27 -36.47
N LYS A 364 -7.88 -8.58 -36.66
CA LYS A 364 -6.78 -9.49 -37.04
C LYS A 364 -6.16 -9.13 -38.40
N ASP A 365 -6.98 -8.81 -39.36
CA ASP A 365 -6.52 -8.54 -40.75
C ASP A 365 -5.58 -7.33 -40.82
N ARG A 366 -5.83 -6.29 -40.04
CA ARG A 366 -4.93 -5.12 -39.97
C ARG A 366 -3.59 -5.51 -39.36
N ASN A 367 -3.60 -6.30 -38.31
CA ASN A 367 -2.38 -6.73 -37.64
C ASN A 367 -1.53 -7.63 -38.54
N GLU A 368 -2.16 -8.55 -39.27
CA GLU A 368 -1.47 -9.42 -40.24
C GLU A 368 -0.83 -8.60 -41.37
N ARG A 369 -1.52 -7.58 -41.89
CA ARG A 369 -0.96 -6.66 -42.90
C ARG A 369 0.23 -5.88 -42.35
N THR A 370 0.12 -5.37 -41.10
CA THR A 370 1.21 -4.64 -40.45
C THR A 370 2.42 -5.54 -40.23
N VAL A 371 2.24 -6.76 -39.75
CA VAL A 371 3.32 -7.74 -39.56
C VAL A 371 3.98 -8.07 -40.90
N LYS A 372 3.19 -8.29 -41.95
CA LYS A 372 3.73 -8.57 -43.29
C LYS A 372 4.57 -7.40 -43.81
N THR A 373 4.10 -6.16 -43.66
CA THR A 373 4.85 -4.96 -44.03
C THR A 373 6.17 -4.83 -43.30
N LEU A 374 6.15 -5.07 -41.97
CA LEU A 374 7.36 -5.04 -41.13
C LEU A 374 8.38 -6.15 -41.50
N LEU A 375 7.90 -7.34 -41.86
CA LEU A 375 8.77 -8.44 -42.33
C LEU A 375 9.41 -8.08 -43.66
N GLU A 376 8.63 -7.53 -44.60
CA GLU A 376 9.14 -7.06 -45.90
C GLU A 376 10.17 -5.92 -45.77
N GLU A 377 10.03 -5.04 -44.76
CA GLU A 377 11.00 -3.99 -44.44
C GLU A 377 12.28 -4.54 -43.83
N LEU A 378 12.18 -5.59 -43.00
CA LEU A 378 13.35 -6.26 -42.43
C LEU A 378 14.14 -7.08 -43.44
N GLU A 379 13.47 -7.70 -44.41
CA GLU A 379 14.11 -8.43 -45.51
C GLU A 379 14.83 -7.52 -46.53
N LYS A 380 14.46 -6.25 -46.57
CA LYS A 380 15.10 -5.22 -47.43
C LYS A 380 16.32 -4.54 -46.82
N LYS A 381 16.59 -4.82 -45.54
CA LYS A 381 17.78 -4.34 -44.81
C LYS A 381 18.85 -5.42 -44.75
#